data_ba7636953c000df977c7776a9c8c7b84
#
_entry.id   ba7636953c000df977c7776a9c8c7b84
#
_cell.length_a   1.000
_cell.length_b   1.000
_cell.length_c   1.000
_cell.angle_alpha   90.00
_cell.angle_beta   90.00
_cell.angle_gamma   90.00
#
_symmetry.space_group_name_H-M   'P 1'
#
loop_
_entity.id
_entity.type
_entity.pdbx_description
1 polymer ?
#
loop_
_entity_poly.entity_id
_entity_poly.type
_entity_poly.pdbx_seq_one_letter_code
_entity_poly.pdbx_strand_id
1 'polypeptide(L)'
;MNVVFPHQPVNRRRAACLLMAATALMLTGCGAEKSGASSGKKRIVTSFTIIADMAREVAGTAAEVESITKPGAEIHGYEPTPKDIVKAQQADLVLWNGMNLEVWFEKFFQNLKDVPGVIISEGIEPMGITTGPYTGKPNPHAWMSPANAAIYVENIRKALVKIDPANESVYTANAAAYTAKIKALDEPVRHKLAAIPEAQRWLVTSEGALSYLCQNYDLKALFLWPINADAQGTPQQVKAVIDGVREHQVPVVFSESTISPEPIKQVARETGARYGGVLYVDSLTDSNGPAPTYLKLLEINADTILKGFSTRP
;
A
#
# COMPACT_ATOMS: atom_id res chain seq x y z
N MET A 1 -71.10 -25.99 64.67
CA MET A 1 -70.66 -24.61 64.89
C MET A 1 -69.93 -24.15 63.63
N ASN A 2 -70.72 -23.55 62.70
CA ASN A 2 -70.14 -23.10 61.41
C ASN A 2 -69.77 -21.60 61.52
N VAL A 3 -68.51 -21.28 61.35
CA VAL A 3 -68.03 -19.90 61.36
C VAL A 3 -68.00 -19.44 59.90
N VAL A 4 -68.85 -18.48 59.55
CA VAL A 4 -68.92 -17.81 58.23
C VAL A 4 -68.05 -16.59 58.30
N PHE A 5 -67.07 -16.47 57.43
CA PHE A 5 -66.25 -15.24 57.24
C PHE A 5 -66.86 -14.38 56.13
N PRO A 6 -66.99 -13.06 56.29
CA PRO A 6 -67.56 -12.20 55.27
C PRO A 6 -66.49 -11.89 54.16
N HIS A 7 -66.92 -12.08 52.91
CA HIS A 7 -66.17 -11.63 51.74
C HIS A 7 -66.23 -10.11 51.60
N GLN A 8 -65.13 -9.47 51.61
CA GLN A 8 -64.97 -8.06 51.18
C GLN A 8 -64.80 -7.95 49.66
N PRO A 9 -65.45 -7.05 48.94
CA PRO A 9 -65.32 -6.87 47.50
C PRO A 9 -64.03 -6.17 47.18
N VAL A 10 -63.14 -6.84 46.39
CA VAL A 10 -61.93 -6.26 45.83
C VAL A 10 -62.32 -5.16 44.83
N ASN A 11 -61.85 -3.95 45.09
CA ASN A 11 -62.15 -2.78 44.30
C ASN A 11 -61.50 -2.87 42.91
N ARG A 12 -62.29 -3.27 41.89
CA ARG A 12 -61.83 -3.51 40.50
C ARG A 12 -61.11 -2.33 39.89
N ARG A 13 -61.22 -1.11 40.38
CA ARG A 13 -60.52 0.10 39.90
C ARG A 13 -59.07 0.17 40.32
N ARG A 14 -58.67 -0.46 41.45
CA ARG A 14 -57.27 -0.48 41.88
C ARG A 14 -56.44 -1.57 41.16
N ALA A 15 -57.06 -2.64 40.71
CA ALA A 15 -56.40 -3.69 39.93
C ALA A 15 -56.10 -3.24 38.49
N ALA A 16 -56.97 -2.39 37.89
CA ALA A 16 -56.70 -1.86 36.52
C ALA A 16 -55.57 -0.85 36.46
N CYS A 17 -55.36 -0.03 37.49
CA CYS A 17 -54.24 0.91 37.55
C CYS A 17 -52.86 0.22 37.75
N LEU A 18 -52.81 -0.89 38.44
CA LEU A 18 -51.56 -1.66 38.64
C LEU A 18 -51.19 -2.47 37.41
N LEU A 19 -52.12 -2.93 36.59
CA LEU A 19 -51.81 -3.58 35.30
C LEU A 19 -51.36 -2.60 34.22
N MET A 20 -51.84 -1.35 34.20
CA MET A 20 -51.35 -0.34 33.24
C MET A 20 -49.94 0.20 33.57
N ALA A 21 -49.55 0.21 34.86
CA ALA A 21 -48.17 0.59 35.24
C ALA A 21 -47.12 -0.50 34.90
N ALA A 22 -47.50 -1.77 34.91
CA ALA A 22 -46.61 -2.88 34.56
C ALA A 22 -46.38 -3.00 33.03
N THR A 23 -47.35 -2.61 32.20
CA THR A 23 -47.24 -2.63 30.73
C THR A 23 -46.43 -1.44 30.18
N ALA A 24 -46.34 -0.32 30.89
CA ALA A 24 -45.54 0.84 30.48
C ALA A 24 -44.03 0.64 30.74
N LEU A 25 -43.61 -0.27 31.61
CA LEU A 25 -42.21 -0.57 31.88
C LEU A 25 -41.58 -1.61 30.94
N MET A 26 -42.35 -2.29 30.08
CA MET A 26 -41.83 -3.28 29.13
C MET A 26 -41.62 -2.73 27.72
N LEU A 27 -41.89 -1.46 27.45
CA LEU A 27 -41.74 -0.83 26.14
C LEU A 27 -40.49 0.05 26.01
N THR A 28 -39.65 0.11 27.05
CA THR A 28 -38.36 0.82 26.99
C THR A 28 -37.14 -0.10 26.84
N GLY A 29 -37.34 -1.36 26.49
CA GLY A 29 -36.31 -2.39 26.35
C GLY A 29 -35.89 -2.73 24.90
N CYS A 30 -36.29 -1.98 23.86
CA CYS A 30 -35.63 -2.02 22.58
C CYS A 30 -34.44 -1.10 22.64
N GLY A 31 -33.35 -1.59 23.25
CA GLY A 31 -32.03 -1.05 23.05
C GLY A 31 -31.72 -1.12 21.57
N ALA A 32 -31.77 0.02 20.88
CA ALA A 32 -31.04 0.15 19.63
C ALA A 32 -29.63 -0.34 19.91
N GLU A 33 -29.24 -1.43 19.28
CA GLU A 33 -27.83 -1.78 19.16
C GLU A 33 -27.14 -0.49 18.69
N LYS A 34 -26.32 0.07 19.54
CA LYS A 34 -25.41 1.15 19.16
C LYS A 34 -24.53 0.52 18.09
N SER A 35 -24.88 0.72 16.83
CA SER A 35 -23.89 0.68 15.75
C SER A 35 -22.69 1.43 16.31
N GLY A 36 -21.53 0.76 16.35
CA GLY A 36 -20.33 1.23 17.03
C GLY A 36 -20.16 2.71 16.81
N ALA A 37 -19.98 3.46 17.89
CA ALA A 37 -19.81 4.89 17.84
C ALA A 37 -18.66 5.13 16.85
N SER A 38 -18.95 5.75 15.72
CA SER A 38 -17.94 6.28 14.81
C SER A 38 -16.98 7.05 15.71
N SER A 39 -15.68 6.75 15.65
CA SER A 39 -14.65 7.40 16.46
C SER A 39 -14.57 8.91 16.22
N GLY A 40 -15.38 9.44 15.33
CA GLY A 40 -15.32 10.81 14.82
C GLY A 40 -14.12 11.06 13.90
N LYS A 41 -13.23 10.07 13.76
CA LYS A 41 -12.05 10.15 12.90
C LYS A 41 -12.42 9.94 11.44
N LYS A 42 -11.67 10.62 10.57
CA LYS A 42 -11.79 10.41 9.13
C LYS A 42 -11.31 9.02 8.73
N ARG A 43 -12.02 8.39 7.82
CA ARG A 43 -11.69 7.08 7.26
C ARG A 43 -11.06 7.25 5.89
N ILE A 44 -9.81 6.84 5.77
CA ILE A 44 -9.02 6.93 4.55
C ILE A 44 -8.87 5.53 3.98
N VAL A 45 -9.18 5.35 2.72
CA VAL A 45 -8.94 4.09 2.01
C VAL A 45 -7.90 4.32 0.93
N THR A 46 -6.98 3.39 0.78
CA THR A 46 -5.91 3.44 -0.22
C THR A 46 -5.98 2.24 -1.14
N SER A 47 -5.47 2.36 -2.36
CA SER A 47 -5.44 1.24 -3.32
C SER A 47 -4.57 0.08 -2.82
N PHE A 48 -3.39 0.35 -2.27
CA PHE A 48 -2.48 -0.70 -1.83
C PHE A 48 -1.68 -0.36 -0.57
N THR A 49 -0.98 -1.36 -0.05
CA THR A 49 -0.40 -1.36 1.30
C THR A 49 0.67 -0.31 1.52
N ILE A 50 1.47 0.02 0.50
CA ILE A 50 2.55 1.02 0.61
C ILE A 50 1.97 2.42 0.82
N ILE A 51 0.96 2.81 0.02
CA ILE A 51 0.26 4.09 0.23
C ILE A 51 -0.41 4.12 1.60
N ALA A 52 -1.00 2.98 2.02
CA ALA A 52 -1.63 2.88 3.33
C ALA A 52 -0.64 3.15 4.47
N ASP A 53 0.57 2.64 4.37
CA ASP A 53 1.61 2.88 5.38
C ASP A 53 2.04 4.34 5.40
N MET A 54 2.35 4.94 4.24
CA MET A 54 2.65 6.37 4.13
C MET A 54 1.53 7.24 4.71
N ALA A 55 0.26 6.89 4.39
CA ALA A 55 -0.89 7.62 4.89
C ALA A 55 -1.07 7.46 6.40
N ARG A 56 -0.80 6.28 6.99
CA ARG A 56 -0.79 6.07 8.45
C ARG A 56 0.27 6.89 9.15
N GLU A 57 1.48 6.94 8.58
CA GLU A 57 2.57 7.77 9.13
C GLU A 57 2.20 9.26 9.16
N VAL A 58 1.54 9.76 8.13
CA VAL A 58 1.08 11.16 8.08
C VAL A 58 -0.14 11.38 8.97
N ALA A 59 -1.11 10.48 8.96
CA ALA A 59 -2.35 10.59 9.73
C ALA A 59 -2.11 10.48 11.24
N GLY A 60 -1.15 9.66 11.66
CA GLY A 60 -0.93 9.33 13.06
C GLY A 60 -2.20 8.73 13.67
N THR A 61 -2.63 9.30 14.80
CA THR A 61 -3.88 8.88 15.47
C THR A 61 -5.10 9.72 15.06
N ALA A 62 -4.95 10.73 14.19
CA ALA A 62 -6.03 11.64 13.82
C ALA A 62 -7.01 11.07 12.81
N ALA A 63 -6.59 10.13 11.96
CA ALA A 63 -7.46 9.43 11.02
C ALA A 63 -7.22 7.92 11.05
N GLU A 64 -8.19 7.15 10.50
CA GLU A 64 -8.09 5.70 10.31
C GLU A 64 -7.76 5.42 8.85
N VAL A 65 -6.75 4.56 8.60
CA VAL A 65 -6.27 4.25 7.25
C VAL A 65 -6.34 2.75 6.97
N GLU A 66 -7.02 2.39 5.90
CA GLU A 66 -7.12 1.01 5.42
C GLU A 66 -6.64 0.88 3.97
N SER A 67 -6.10 -0.29 3.62
CA SER A 67 -5.76 -0.65 2.24
C SER A 67 -6.86 -1.50 1.61
N ILE A 68 -7.06 -1.36 0.30
CA ILE A 68 -7.87 -2.30 -0.51
C ILE A 68 -7.12 -3.63 -0.61
N THR A 69 -5.88 -3.60 -1.14
CA THR A 69 -5.09 -4.83 -1.22
C THR A 69 -4.56 -5.26 0.14
N LYS A 70 -4.31 -6.55 0.29
CA LYS A 70 -3.71 -7.14 1.48
C LYS A 70 -2.17 -7.18 1.35
N PRO A 71 -1.44 -7.30 2.47
CA PRO A 71 -0.02 -7.59 2.42
C PRO A 71 0.32 -8.80 1.54
N GLY A 72 1.35 -8.67 0.71
CA GLY A 72 1.81 -9.68 -0.24
C GLY A 72 0.99 -9.79 -1.53
N ALA A 73 -0.08 -9.02 -1.69
CA ALA A 73 -0.86 -9.04 -2.92
C ALA A 73 -0.17 -8.28 -4.05
N GLU A 74 -0.23 -8.85 -5.26
CA GLU A 74 0.14 -8.19 -6.50
C GLU A 74 -0.91 -7.12 -6.84
N ILE A 75 -0.47 -5.92 -7.28
CA ILE A 75 -1.34 -4.76 -7.46
C ILE A 75 -1.86 -4.58 -8.89
N HIS A 76 -1.05 -4.91 -9.92
CA HIS A 76 -1.39 -4.64 -11.32
C HIS A 76 -2.60 -5.43 -11.80
N GLY A 77 -2.67 -6.71 -11.42
CA GLY A 77 -3.75 -7.62 -11.77
C GLY A 77 -4.79 -7.82 -10.67
N TYR A 78 -4.89 -6.93 -9.68
CA TYR A 78 -5.83 -7.10 -8.58
C TYR A 78 -7.29 -7.05 -9.05
N GLU A 79 -8.10 -7.98 -8.56
CA GLU A 79 -9.54 -8.02 -8.82
C GLU A 79 -10.31 -7.62 -7.56
N PRO A 80 -10.93 -6.42 -7.52
CA PRO A 80 -11.67 -5.94 -6.36
C PRO A 80 -12.87 -6.82 -6.03
N THR A 81 -13.05 -7.10 -4.75
CA THR A 81 -14.21 -7.82 -4.25
C THR A 81 -15.37 -6.86 -3.91
N PRO A 82 -16.62 -7.35 -3.77
CA PRO A 82 -17.73 -6.53 -3.27
C PRO A 82 -17.45 -5.88 -1.91
N LYS A 83 -16.65 -6.52 -1.04
CA LYS A 83 -16.26 -5.94 0.25
C LYS A 83 -15.34 -4.73 0.08
N ASP A 84 -14.50 -4.73 -0.92
CA ASP A 84 -13.61 -3.60 -1.21
C ASP A 84 -14.41 -2.39 -1.70
N ILE A 85 -15.46 -2.62 -2.50
CA ILE A 85 -16.39 -1.57 -2.92
C ILE A 85 -17.08 -0.95 -1.71
N VAL A 86 -17.64 -1.77 -0.81
CA VAL A 86 -18.29 -1.29 0.42
C VAL A 86 -17.31 -0.52 1.30
N LYS A 87 -16.08 -1.02 1.46
CA LYS A 87 -15.02 -0.33 2.21
C LYS A 87 -14.75 1.07 1.65
N ALA A 88 -14.56 1.19 0.34
CA ALA A 88 -14.29 2.46 -0.30
C ALA A 88 -15.50 3.41 -0.29
N GLN A 89 -16.73 2.90 -0.40
CA GLN A 89 -17.96 3.72 -0.29
C GLN A 89 -18.15 4.33 1.11
N GLN A 90 -17.57 3.74 2.13
CA GLN A 90 -17.62 4.22 3.52
C GLN A 90 -16.46 5.14 3.88
N ALA A 91 -15.56 5.42 2.96
CA ALA A 91 -14.41 6.29 3.18
C ALA A 91 -14.78 7.78 3.08
N ASP A 92 -14.11 8.62 3.84
CA ASP A 92 -14.12 10.08 3.68
C ASP A 92 -13.16 10.54 2.56
N LEU A 93 -12.17 9.70 2.22
CA LEU A 93 -11.16 9.96 1.18
C LEU A 93 -10.58 8.66 0.65
N VAL A 94 -10.34 8.61 -0.66
CA VAL A 94 -9.63 7.51 -1.30
C VAL A 94 -8.33 8.04 -1.93
N LEU A 95 -7.22 7.34 -1.67
CA LEU A 95 -5.89 7.66 -2.20
C LEU A 95 -5.42 6.51 -3.11
N TRP A 96 -4.92 6.84 -4.30
CA TRP A 96 -4.33 5.86 -5.21
C TRP A 96 -3.14 6.43 -5.97
N ASN A 97 -2.33 5.53 -6.56
CA ASN A 97 -1.10 5.92 -7.23
C ASN A 97 -1.34 6.72 -8.51
N GLY A 98 -2.20 6.23 -9.38
CA GLY A 98 -2.29 6.71 -10.76
C GLY A 98 -1.15 6.15 -11.63
N MET A 99 -0.72 6.91 -12.65
CA MET A 99 0.31 6.46 -13.60
C MET A 99 0.02 5.10 -14.23
N ASN A 100 -1.25 4.75 -14.40
CA ASN A 100 -1.70 3.48 -14.97
C ASN A 100 -1.34 2.22 -14.12
N LEU A 101 -1.12 2.38 -12.82
CA LEU A 101 -0.89 1.25 -11.90
C LEU A 101 -2.17 0.43 -11.70
N GLU A 102 -3.17 1.10 -11.18
CA GLU A 102 -4.45 0.49 -10.80
C GLU A 102 -5.49 0.64 -11.93
N VAL A 103 -5.27 -0.02 -13.07
CA VAL A 103 -6.22 0.02 -14.20
C VAL A 103 -7.60 -0.47 -13.79
N TRP A 104 -7.66 -1.43 -12.87
CA TRP A 104 -8.89 -1.93 -12.25
C TRP A 104 -9.60 -0.87 -11.39
N PHE A 105 -8.84 0.06 -10.80
CA PHE A 105 -9.34 1.05 -9.86
C PHE A 105 -10.19 2.14 -10.55
N GLU A 106 -9.88 2.50 -11.77
CA GLU A 106 -10.66 3.50 -12.52
C GLU A 106 -12.12 3.06 -12.68
N LYS A 107 -12.34 1.77 -13.03
CA LYS A 107 -13.69 1.18 -13.12
C LYS A 107 -14.36 1.07 -11.77
N PHE A 108 -13.61 0.73 -10.75
CA PHE A 108 -14.04 0.63 -9.37
C PHE A 108 -14.48 2.01 -8.85
N PHE A 109 -13.66 3.04 -9.06
CA PHE A 109 -13.91 4.41 -8.59
C PHE A 109 -15.12 5.06 -9.24
N GLN A 110 -15.44 4.72 -10.48
CA GLN A 110 -16.67 5.18 -11.15
C GLN A 110 -17.96 4.82 -10.37
N ASN A 111 -17.92 3.82 -9.52
CA ASN A 111 -19.03 3.43 -8.64
C ASN A 111 -19.03 4.17 -7.28
N LEU A 112 -18.04 5.03 -7.01
CA LEU A 112 -17.89 5.79 -5.76
C LEU A 112 -18.28 7.26 -5.98
N LYS A 113 -19.57 7.52 -6.30
CA LYS A 113 -20.04 8.83 -6.80
C LYS A 113 -19.79 10.02 -5.85
N ASP A 114 -19.72 9.77 -4.54
CA ASP A 114 -19.68 10.81 -3.51
C ASP A 114 -18.41 10.80 -2.65
N VAL A 115 -17.46 9.91 -2.93
CA VAL A 115 -16.22 9.81 -2.16
C VAL A 115 -15.11 10.56 -2.89
N PRO A 116 -14.50 11.59 -2.28
CA PRO A 116 -13.38 12.29 -2.89
C PRO A 116 -12.18 11.37 -3.07
N GLY A 117 -11.51 11.51 -4.22
CA GLY A 117 -10.33 10.74 -4.57
C GLY A 117 -9.14 11.61 -4.92
N VAL A 118 -7.93 11.16 -4.60
CA VAL A 118 -6.69 11.89 -4.89
C VAL A 118 -5.62 10.94 -5.43
N ILE A 119 -5.02 11.33 -6.56
CA ILE A 119 -3.82 10.71 -7.12
C ILE A 119 -2.62 11.25 -6.36
N ILE A 120 -1.89 10.38 -5.67
CA ILE A 120 -0.79 10.81 -4.80
C ILE A 120 0.56 10.90 -5.50
N SER A 121 0.69 10.41 -6.73
CA SER A 121 1.88 10.59 -7.56
C SER A 121 1.88 11.91 -8.34
N GLU A 122 0.86 12.75 -8.18
CA GLU A 122 0.76 14.03 -8.90
C GLU A 122 1.99 14.91 -8.64
N GLY A 123 2.52 15.52 -9.72
CA GLY A 123 3.73 16.35 -9.66
C GLY A 123 5.04 15.58 -9.80
N ILE A 124 5.01 14.27 -9.95
CA ILE A 124 6.20 13.47 -10.29
C ILE A 124 6.35 13.42 -11.80
N GLU A 125 7.57 13.65 -12.29
CA GLU A 125 7.89 13.46 -13.71
C GLU A 125 7.90 11.96 -14.04
N PRO A 126 7.00 11.48 -14.92
CA PRO A 126 6.88 10.06 -15.19
C PRO A 126 8.00 9.55 -16.09
N MET A 127 8.60 8.42 -15.72
CA MET A 127 9.48 7.66 -16.61
C MET A 127 8.65 6.87 -17.62
N GLY A 128 8.93 7.02 -18.91
CA GLY A 128 8.25 6.27 -19.96
C GLY A 128 8.75 4.82 -20.04
N ILE A 129 7.83 3.88 -20.26
CA ILE A 129 8.16 2.50 -20.62
C ILE A 129 8.60 2.48 -22.09
N THR A 130 9.79 1.94 -22.36
CA THR A 130 10.42 1.97 -23.70
C THR A 130 10.27 0.68 -24.49
N THR A 131 9.80 -0.41 -23.86
CA THR A 131 9.71 -1.75 -24.49
C THR A 131 8.42 -2.46 -24.12
N GLY A 132 8.04 -3.45 -24.95
CA GLY A 132 6.88 -4.30 -24.71
C GLY A 132 5.52 -3.63 -24.99
N PRO A 133 4.41 -4.28 -24.57
CA PRO A 133 3.05 -3.82 -24.85
C PRO A 133 2.69 -2.46 -24.24
N TYR A 134 3.42 -2.03 -23.22
CA TYR A 134 3.20 -0.78 -22.49
C TYR A 134 4.08 0.38 -22.97
N THR A 135 4.77 0.23 -24.11
CA THR A 135 5.61 1.30 -24.68
C THR A 135 4.84 2.62 -24.79
N GLY A 136 5.45 3.69 -24.28
CA GLY A 136 4.85 5.04 -24.25
C GLY A 136 3.91 5.29 -23.05
N LYS A 137 3.60 4.29 -22.23
CA LYS A 137 2.90 4.47 -20.97
C LYS A 137 3.89 4.85 -19.87
N PRO A 138 3.44 5.56 -18.80
CA PRO A 138 4.28 5.83 -17.66
C PRO A 138 4.58 4.55 -16.89
N ASN A 139 5.80 4.42 -16.39
CA ASN A 139 6.15 3.43 -15.36
C ASN A 139 5.51 3.88 -14.03
N PRO A 140 4.67 3.07 -13.38
CA PRO A 140 3.92 3.52 -12.23
C PRO A 140 4.69 3.55 -10.92
N HIS A 141 5.85 2.88 -10.83
CA HIS A 141 6.55 2.55 -9.56
C HIS A 141 7.35 3.73 -8.97
N ALA A 142 6.81 4.93 -9.04
CA ALA A 142 7.51 6.15 -8.62
C ALA A 142 7.85 6.17 -7.12
N TRP A 143 7.08 5.45 -6.29
CA TRP A 143 7.35 5.30 -4.84
C TRP A 143 8.68 4.60 -4.53
N MET A 144 9.27 3.88 -5.49
CA MET A 144 10.56 3.23 -5.30
C MET A 144 11.74 4.19 -5.22
N SER A 145 11.56 5.45 -5.63
CA SER A 145 12.54 6.52 -5.38
C SER A 145 12.27 7.22 -4.05
N PRO A 146 13.22 7.25 -3.10
CA PRO A 146 13.08 8.02 -1.87
C PRO A 146 12.84 9.52 -2.11
N ALA A 147 13.37 10.09 -3.18
CA ALA A 147 13.11 11.48 -3.55
C ALA A 147 11.64 11.69 -3.93
N ASN A 148 11.05 10.80 -4.72
CA ASN A 148 9.64 10.85 -5.06
C ASN A 148 8.74 10.58 -3.86
N ALA A 149 9.14 9.71 -2.94
CA ALA A 149 8.37 9.42 -1.74
C ALA A 149 8.04 10.68 -0.93
N ALA A 150 8.90 11.69 -0.92
CA ALA A 150 8.62 12.98 -0.30
C ALA A 150 7.42 13.71 -0.96
N ILE A 151 7.25 13.56 -2.27
CA ILE A 151 6.12 14.11 -3.03
C ILE A 151 4.83 13.37 -2.64
N TYR A 152 4.87 12.05 -2.55
CA TYR A 152 3.75 11.22 -2.06
C TYR A 152 3.30 11.68 -0.67
N VAL A 153 4.24 11.82 0.27
CA VAL A 153 3.96 12.25 1.65
C VAL A 153 3.32 13.63 1.68
N GLU A 154 3.81 14.58 0.88
CA GLU A 154 3.23 15.92 0.78
C GLU A 154 1.83 15.93 0.17
N ASN A 155 1.58 15.11 -0.88
CA ASN A 155 0.26 14.99 -1.48
C ASN A 155 -0.75 14.35 -0.52
N ILE A 156 -0.33 13.32 0.24
CA ILE A 156 -1.13 12.72 1.31
C ILE A 156 -1.46 13.78 2.38
N ARG A 157 -0.47 14.56 2.85
CA ARG A 157 -0.69 15.64 3.81
C ARG A 157 -1.74 16.63 3.32
N LYS A 158 -1.58 17.13 2.09
CA LYS A 158 -2.53 18.08 1.48
C LYS A 158 -3.95 17.50 1.41
N ALA A 159 -4.07 16.24 1.02
CA ALA A 159 -5.35 15.56 0.91
C ALA A 159 -6.04 15.42 2.28
N LEU A 160 -5.30 15.04 3.32
CA LEU A 160 -5.81 14.93 4.69
C LEU A 160 -6.23 16.30 5.24
N VAL A 161 -5.41 17.34 5.11
CA VAL A 161 -5.74 18.71 5.55
C VAL A 161 -7.01 19.22 4.88
N LYS A 162 -7.20 18.92 3.58
CA LYS A 162 -8.40 19.35 2.84
C LYS A 162 -9.71 18.78 3.40
N ILE A 163 -9.70 17.53 3.90
CA ILE A 163 -10.92 16.89 4.43
C ILE A 163 -11.04 17.00 5.95
N ASP A 164 -9.95 17.35 6.64
CA ASP A 164 -9.87 17.45 8.11
C ASP A 164 -8.92 18.56 8.54
N PRO A 165 -9.28 19.85 8.29
CA PRO A 165 -8.42 20.98 8.61
C PRO A 165 -8.19 21.18 10.12
N ALA A 166 -9.04 20.60 10.97
CA ALA A 166 -8.87 20.68 12.43
C ALA A 166 -7.58 19.97 12.90
N ASN A 167 -7.09 18.98 12.15
CA ASN A 167 -5.88 18.23 12.46
C ASN A 167 -4.67 18.63 11.58
N GLU A 168 -4.68 19.78 10.90
CA GLU A 168 -3.61 20.25 10.00
C GLU A 168 -2.24 20.24 10.65
N SER A 169 -2.13 20.70 11.90
CA SER A 169 -0.86 20.75 12.64
C SER A 169 -0.26 19.35 12.84
N VAL A 170 -1.10 18.35 13.13
CA VAL A 170 -0.69 16.95 13.31
C VAL A 170 -0.17 16.40 11.99
N TYR A 171 -0.94 16.53 10.91
CA TYR A 171 -0.56 16.05 9.59
C TYR A 171 0.73 16.69 9.08
N THR A 172 0.89 17.99 9.30
CA THR A 172 2.08 18.73 8.89
C THR A 172 3.33 18.31 9.68
N ALA A 173 3.23 18.15 10.99
CA ALA A 173 4.33 17.70 11.82
C ALA A 173 4.75 16.25 11.46
N ASN A 174 3.77 15.36 11.30
CA ASN A 174 4.01 13.96 10.94
C ASN A 174 4.64 13.82 9.56
N ALA A 175 4.14 14.54 8.55
CA ALA A 175 4.68 14.52 7.19
C ALA A 175 6.14 15.01 7.17
N ALA A 176 6.46 16.07 7.90
CA ALA A 176 7.82 16.58 8.03
C ALA A 176 8.75 15.55 8.68
N ALA A 177 8.32 14.95 9.80
CA ALA A 177 9.08 13.93 10.51
C ALA A 177 9.29 12.66 9.65
N TYR A 178 8.27 12.22 8.93
CA TYR A 178 8.36 11.04 8.08
C TYR A 178 9.28 11.28 6.87
N THR A 179 9.17 12.44 6.22
CA THR A 179 10.07 12.84 5.14
C THR A 179 11.54 12.89 5.62
N ALA A 180 11.78 13.37 6.85
CA ALA A 180 13.13 13.36 7.42
C ALA A 180 13.68 11.95 7.62
N LYS A 181 12.84 10.99 8.08
CA LYS A 181 13.22 9.56 8.20
C LYS A 181 13.59 8.97 6.82
N ILE A 182 12.79 9.24 5.77
CA ILE A 182 13.07 8.77 4.41
C ILE A 182 14.42 9.31 3.92
N LYS A 183 14.69 10.60 4.08
CA LYS A 183 15.96 11.23 3.70
C LYS A 183 17.15 10.65 4.47
N ALA A 184 16.98 10.37 5.76
CA ALA A 184 18.04 9.78 6.58
C ALA A 184 18.42 8.36 6.14
N LEU A 185 17.49 7.61 5.54
CA LEU A 185 17.78 6.31 4.91
C LEU A 185 18.46 6.47 3.54
N ASP A 186 18.04 7.47 2.74
CA ASP A 186 18.50 7.65 1.36
C ASP A 186 19.98 8.04 1.29
N GLU A 187 20.45 8.99 2.09
CA GLU A 187 21.79 9.54 2.01
C GLU A 187 22.93 8.50 2.17
N PRO A 188 22.93 7.63 3.19
CA PRO A 188 23.98 6.61 3.33
C PRO A 188 23.99 5.61 2.18
N VAL A 189 22.83 5.27 1.62
CA VAL A 189 22.69 4.35 0.48
C VAL A 189 23.31 4.99 -0.77
N ARG A 190 23.00 6.23 -1.04
CA ARG A 190 23.55 7.02 -2.15
C ARG A 190 25.06 7.03 -2.13
N HIS A 191 25.67 7.32 -0.97
CA HIS A 191 27.12 7.32 -0.82
C HIS A 191 27.74 5.95 -1.08
N LYS A 192 27.15 4.89 -0.55
CA LYS A 192 27.68 3.52 -0.75
C LYS A 192 27.55 3.07 -2.20
N LEU A 193 26.44 3.36 -2.87
CA LEU A 193 26.23 3.00 -4.28
C LEU A 193 27.12 3.84 -5.21
N ALA A 194 27.35 5.11 -4.91
CA ALA A 194 28.26 5.97 -5.66
C ALA A 194 29.74 5.51 -5.61
N ALA A 195 30.09 4.74 -4.59
CA ALA A 195 31.45 4.15 -4.50
C ALA A 195 31.66 2.94 -5.44
N ILE A 196 30.58 2.38 -6.01
CA ILE A 196 30.67 1.28 -6.99
C ILE A 196 31.11 1.86 -8.33
N PRO A 197 32.10 1.22 -9.04
CA PRO A 197 32.50 1.66 -10.37
C PRO A 197 31.30 1.73 -11.34
N GLU A 198 31.20 2.77 -12.15
CA GLU A 198 30.06 3.01 -13.05
C GLU A 198 29.76 1.80 -13.97
N ALA A 199 30.77 1.14 -14.49
CA ALA A 199 30.64 -0.04 -15.33
C ALA A 199 29.93 -1.22 -14.62
N GLN A 200 29.91 -1.25 -13.28
CA GLN A 200 29.31 -2.30 -12.44
C GLN A 200 27.95 -1.88 -11.85
N ARG A 201 27.48 -0.66 -12.11
CA ARG A 201 26.20 -0.14 -11.56
C ARG A 201 24.97 -0.63 -12.34
N TRP A 202 24.87 -1.94 -12.54
CA TRP A 202 23.72 -2.57 -13.17
C TRP A 202 22.84 -3.26 -12.13
N LEU A 203 21.61 -2.81 -12.00
CA LEU A 203 20.58 -3.49 -11.20
C LEU A 203 19.73 -4.33 -12.15
N VAL A 204 19.82 -5.65 -12.03
CA VAL A 204 19.12 -6.61 -12.86
C VAL A 204 18.00 -7.26 -12.07
N THR A 205 16.74 -7.13 -12.55
CA THR A 205 15.52 -7.51 -11.86
C THR A 205 14.57 -8.25 -12.80
N SER A 206 13.48 -8.80 -12.28
CA SER A 206 12.44 -9.40 -13.12
C SER A 206 11.60 -8.31 -13.78
N GLU A 207 11.17 -7.33 -12.99
CA GLU A 207 10.32 -6.22 -13.42
C GLU A 207 11.09 -4.89 -13.49
N GLY A 208 10.64 -3.97 -14.35
CA GLY A 208 11.13 -2.61 -14.45
C GLY A 208 10.71 -1.68 -13.30
N ALA A 209 10.20 -2.24 -12.21
CA ALA A 209 9.67 -1.51 -11.05
C ALA A 209 10.71 -0.66 -10.32
N LEU A 210 11.98 -1.06 -10.37
CA LEU A 210 13.08 -0.36 -9.69
C LEU A 210 13.72 0.74 -10.54
N SER A 211 13.14 1.10 -11.69
CA SER A 211 13.70 2.10 -12.60
C SER A 211 13.87 3.49 -11.95
N TYR A 212 12.88 3.94 -11.15
CA TYR A 212 13.01 5.21 -10.41
C TYR A 212 14.05 5.14 -9.29
N LEU A 213 14.22 3.99 -8.64
CA LEU A 213 15.30 3.76 -7.68
C LEU A 213 16.66 3.82 -8.40
N CYS A 214 16.77 3.18 -9.57
CA CYS A 214 17.97 3.23 -10.38
C CYS A 214 18.34 4.66 -10.76
N GLN A 215 17.35 5.46 -11.22
CA GLN A 215 17.57 6.87 -11.52
C GLN A 215 18.01 7.66 -10.27
N ASN A 216 17.40 7.40 -9.09
CA ASN A 216 17.74 8.07 -7.85
C ASN A 216 19.20 7.83 -7.42
N TYR A 217 19.76 6.65 -7.74
CA TYR A 217 21.10 6.23 -7.32
C TYR A 217 22.14 6.12 -8.45
N ASP A 218 21.82 6.63 -9.62
CA ASP A 218 22.70 6.54 -10.81
C ASP A 218 23.10 5.09 -11.13
N LEU A 219 22.12 4.17 -11.04
CA LEU A 219 22.23 2.79 -11.48
C LEU A 219 21.62 2.62 -12.87
N LYS A 220 22.08 1.63 -13.62
CA LYS A 220 21.48 1.20 -14.89
C LYS A 220 20.51 0.06 -14.63
N ALA A 221 19.26 0.19 -15.08
CA ALA A 221 18.25 -0.84 -14.94
C ALA A 221 18.29 -1.82 -16.10
N LEU A 222 18.23 -3.12 -15.81
CA LEU A 222 17.98 -4.19 -16.79
C LEU A 222 16.95 -5.14 -16.19
N PHE A 223 15.88 -5.47 -16.93
CA PHE A 223 14.78 -6.25 -16.41
C PHE A 223 14.17 -7.16 -17.48
N LEU A 224 13.50 -8.23 -17.04
CA LEU A 224 12.87 -9.21 -17.94
C LEU A 224 11.62 -8.63 -18.63
N TRP A 225 10.78 -7.91 -17.88
CA TRP A 225 9.57 -7.25 -18.39
C TRP A 225 9.33 -5.90 -17.70
N PRO A 226 8.65 -4.97 -18.38
CA PRO A 226 8.47 -3.61 -17.85
C PRO A 226 7.55 -3.50 -16.64
N ILE A 227 6.40 -4.22 -16.62
CA ILE A 227 5.42 -4.25 -15.53
C ILE A 227 4.74 -5.63 -15.41
N ASN A 228 4.23 -5.98 -14.23
CA ASN A 228 3.64 -7.29 -13.90
C ASN A 228 2.21 -7.50 -14.46
N ALA A 229 1.77 -6.73 -15.44
CA ALA A 229 0.37 -6.76 -15.89
C ALA A 229 0.04 -7.90 -16.87
N ASP A 230 1.02 -8.45 -17.59
CA ASP A 230 0.80 -9.42 -18.67
C ASP A 230 1.87 -10.53 -18.72
N ALA A 231 2.17 -11.00 -19.93
CA ALA A 231 3.09 -12.13 -20.16
C ALA A 231 4.47 -11.92 -19.53
N GLN A 232 4.78 -12.75 -18.56
CA GLN A 232 6.00 -12.71 -17.76
C GLN A 232 6.89 -13.91 -18.09
N GLY A 233 8.21 -13.66 -18.15
CA GLY A 233 9.19 -14.73 -18.29
C GLY A 233 9.16 -15.47 -19.62
N THR A 234 8.79 -14.81 -20.73
CA THR A 234 8.88 -15.43 -22.06
C THR A 234 10.33 -15.76 -22.41
N PRO A 235 10.58 -16.83 -23.23
CA PRO A 235 11.94 -17.17 -23.64
C PRO A 235 12.71 -16.00 -24.25
N GLN A 236 12.03 -15.13 -25.01
CA GLN A 236 12.64 -13.95 -25.60
C GLN A 236 13.08 -12.92 -24.57
N GLN A 237 12.25 -12.66 -23.54
CA GLN A 237 12.57 -11.76 -22.43
C GLN A 237 13.76 -12.30 -21.64
N VAL A 238 13.73 -13.57 -21.27
CA VAL A 238 14.84 -14.21 -20.54
C VAL A 238 16.14 -14.17 -21.35
N LYS A 239 16.09 -14.49 -22.65
CA LYS A 239 17.26 -14.42 -23.53
C LYS A 239 17.85 -13.02 -23.59
N ALA A 240 17.04 -11.99 -23.75
CA ALA A 240 17.51 -10.61 -23.85
C ALA A 240 18.26 -10.17 -22.58
N VAL A 241 17.77 -10.59 -21.40
CA VAL A 241 18.46 -10.26 -20.13
C VAL A 241 19.73 -11.09 -19.95
N ILE A 242 19.73 -12.37 -20.35
CA ILE A 242 20.95 -13.21 -20.36
C ILE A 242 22.05 -12.53 -21.21
N ASP A 243 21.69 -12.09 -22.42
CA ASP A 243 22.63 -11.42 -23.31
C ASP A 243 23.18 -10.13 -22.66
N GLY A 244 22.33 -9.28 -22.07
CA GLY A 244 22.73 -8.07 -21.38
C GLY A 244 23.59 -8.32 -20.12
N VAL A 245 23.26 -9.34 -19.33
CA VAL A 245 24.06 -9.74 -18.14
C VAL A 245 25.47 -10.16 -18.57
N ARG A 246 25.60 -10.91 -19.67
CA ARG A 246 26.93 -11.31 -20.24
C ARG A 246 27.67 -10.13 -20.80
N GLU A 247 27.02 -9.28 -21.59
CA GLU A 247 27.62 -8.10 -22.23
C GLU A 247 28.21 -7.15 -21.17
N HIS A 248 27.43 -6.89 -20.11
CA HIS A 248 27.84 -5.95 -19.06
C HIS A 248 28.57 -6.61 -17.89
N GLN A 249 28.80 -7.92 -17.95
CA GLN A 249 29.48 -8.71 -16.91
C GLN A 249 28.81 -8.50 -15.51
N VAL A 250 27.47 -8.50 -15.47
CA VAL A 250 26.74 -8.24 -14.24
C VAL A 250 26.92 -9.39 -13.24
N PRO A 251 27.41 -9.12 -12.02
CA PRO A 251 27.77 -10.19 -11.08
C PRO A 251 26.58 -10.72 -10.27
N VAL A 252 25.45 -10.00 -10.24
CA VAL A 252 24.31 -10.30 -9.36
C VAL A 252 23.00 -9.88 -10.00
N VAL A 253 21.96 -10.71 -9.81
CA VAL A 253 20.58 -10.45 -10.25
C VAL A 253 19.60 -10.66 -9.09
N PHE A 254 18.44 -9.99 -9.13
CA PHE A 254 17.46 -9.99 -8.05
C PHE A 254 16.05 -10.29 -8.58
N SER A 255 15.17 -10.84 -7.74
CA SER A 255 13.75 -10.96 -8.03
C SER A 255 12.93 -10.02 -7.14
N GLU A 256 11.64 -9.88 -7.45
CA GLU A 256 10.68 -9.14 -6.64
C GLU A 256 9.82 -10.07 -5.79
N SER A 257 9.18 -9.50 -4.74
CA SER A 257 8.48 -10.28 -3.71
C SER A 257 7.11 -10.82 -4.14
N THR A 258 6.43 -10.18 -5.09
CA THR A 258 5.04 -10.51 -5.47
C THR A 258 4.93 -11.49 -6.64
N ILE A 259 6.06 -11.90 -7.21
CA ILE A 259 6.14 -12.75 -8.40
C ILE A 259 7.09 -13.94 -8.21
N SER A 260 7.03 -14.89 -9.15
CA SER A 260 7.93 -16.05 -9.15
C SER A 260 9.39 -15.64 -9.38
N PRO A 261 10.35 -16.08 -8.55
CA PRO A 261 11.77 -15.81 -8.76
C PRO A 261 12.39 -16.69 -9.85
N GLU A 262 11.69 -17.67 -10.41
CA GLU A 262 12.29 -18.67 -11.31
C GLU A 262 12.85 -18.10 -12.62
N PRO A 263 12.20 -17.14 -13.31
CA PRO A 263 12.78 -16.56 -14.51
C PRO A 263 14.16 -15.88 -14.27
N ILE A 264 14.27 -15.11 -13.20
CA ILE A 264 15.54 -14.44 -12.87
C ILE A 264 16.61 -15.41 -12.34
N LYS A 265 16.21 -16.46 -11.63
CA LYS A 265 17.10 -17.56 -11.24
C LYS A 265 17.60 -18.35 -12.44
N GLN A 266 16.79 -18.47 -13.51
CA GLN A 266 17.26 -19.03 -14.78
C GLN A 266 18.36 -18.15 -15.39
N VAL A 267 18.18 -16.82 -15.41
CA VAL A 267 19.24 -15.89 -15.86
C VAL A 267 20.51 -16.10 -15.04
N ALA A 268 20.41 -16.21 -13.72
CA ALA A 268 21.54 -16.48 -12.84
C ALA A 268 22.29 -17.78 -13.23
N ARG A 269 21.55 -18.88 -13.40
CA ARG A 269 22.15 -20.19 -13.78
C ARG A 269 22.86 -20.13 -15.12
N GLU A 270 22.26 -19.48 -16.13
CA GLU A 270 22.78 -19.46 -17.49
C GLU A 270 23.92 -18.48 -17.70
N THR A 271 24.06 -17.46 -16.84
CA THR A 271 25.11 -16.44 -16.95
C THR A 271 26.27 -16.65 -15.97
N GLY A 272 26.06 -17.43 -14.90
CA GLY A 272 26.97 -17.51 -13.75
C GLY A 272 26.86 -16.34 -12.79
N ALA A 273 25.94 -15.37 -13.03
CA ALA A 273 25.63 -14.31 -12.09
C ALA A 273 25.01 -14.90 -10.81
N ARG A 274 25.32 -14.28 -9.68
CA ARG A 274 24.75 -14.68 -8.39
C ARG A 274 23.28 -14.24 -8.28
N TYR A 275 22.43 -15.07 -7.66
CA TYR A 275 21.13 -14.63 -7.19
C TYR A 275 21.29 -13.87 -5.87
N GLY A 276 21.02 -12.57 -5.88
CA GLY A 276 21.23 -11.66 -4.74
C GLY A 276 20.11 -11.65 -3.71
N GLY A 277 18.93 -12.21 -4.06
CA GLY A 277 17.78 -12.28 -3.17
C GLY A 277 16.56 -11.56 -3.72
N VAL A 278 15.61 -11.30 -2.81
CA VAL A 278 14.30 -10.70 -3.10
C VAL A 278 14.31 -9.22 -2.76
N LEU A 279 13.76 -8.40 -3.64
CA LEU A 279 13.47 -6.97 -3.43
C LEU A 279 11.95 -6.79 -3.27
N TYR A 280 11.54 -5.96 -2.34
CA TYR A 280 10.11 -5.69 -2.07
C TYR A 280 9.68 -4.48 -2.87
N VAL A 281 8.58 -4.58 -3.63
CA VAL A 281 8.16 -3.53 -4.58
C VAL A 281 6.70 -3.17 -4.43
N ASP A 282 5.77 -4.08 -4.78
CA ASP A 282 4.34 -3.78 -4.97
C ASP A 282 3.50 -3.92 -3.72
N SER A 283 4.06 -4.52 -2.69
CA SER A 283 3.34 -4.77 -1.45
C SER A 283 4.26 -4.79 -0.24
N LEU A 284 3.74 -4.34 0.89
CA LEU A 284 4.34 -4.64 2.19
C LEU A 284 4.07 -6.09 2.58
N THR A 285 4.86 -6.62 3.50
CA THR A 285 4.58 -7.89 4.16
C THR A 285 3.60 -7.70 5.32
N ASP A 286 3.13 -8.79 5.90
CA ASP A 286 2.46 -8.73 7.18
C ASP A 286 3.43 -8.25 8.29
N SER A 287 2.90 -8.03 9.49
CA SER A 287 3.66 -7.47 10.63
C SER A 287 4.86 -8.32 11.08
N ASN A 288 4.88 -9.62 10.76
CA ASN A 288 5.94 -10.55 11.12
C ASN A 288 6.94 -10.77 9.97
N GLY A 289 6.63 -10.24 8.80
CA GLY A 289 7.49 -10.37 7.62
C GLY A 289 8.63 -9.35 7.60
N PRO A 290 9.51 -9.43 6.58
CA PRO A 290 10.73 -8.62 6.55
C PRO A 290 10.50 -7.14 6.19
N ALA A 291 9.41 -6.79 5.49
CA ALA A 291 9.13 -5.43 5.04
C ALA A 291 7.70 -4.98 5.43
N PRO A 292 7.36 -4.88 6.75
CA PRO A 292 6.02 -4.55 7.22
C PRO A 292 5.67 -3.07 7.09
N THR A 293 6.62 -2.19 6.82
CA THR A 293 6.45 -0.74 6.62
C THR A 293 7.24 -0.28 5.40
N TYR A 294 6.88 0.86 4.85
CA TYR A 294 7.59 1.42 3.70
C TYR A 294 9.04 1.79 4.03
N LEU A 295 9.32 2.33 5.21
CA LEU A 295 10.71 2.57 5.63
C LEU A 295 11.51 1.27 5.71
N LYS A 296 10.89 0.19 6.24
CA LYS A 296 11.56 -1.11 6.31
C LYS A 296 11.76 -1.74 4.94
N LEU A 297 10.82 -1.51 4.00
CA LEU A 297 10.96 -1.90 2.60
C LEU A 297 12.18 -1.20 1.95
N LEU A 298 12.32 0.11 2.12
CA LEU A 298 13.47 0.85 1.60
C LEU A 298 14.78 0.35 2.21
N GLU A 299 14.82 0.15 3.52
CA GLU A 299 16.00 -0.33 4.25
C GLU A 299 16.44 -1.71 3.76
N ILE A 300 15.53 -2.69 3.73
CA ILE A 300 15.87 -4.06 3.33
C ILE A 300 16.27 -4.17 1.86
N ASN A 301 15.64 -3.38 0.98
CA ASN A 301 16.02 -3.31 -0.43
C ASN A 301 17.43 -2.74 -0.58
N ALA A 302 17.72 -1.63 0.10
CA ALA A 302 19.05 -1.03 0.09
C ALA A 302 20.13 -2.00 0.59
N ASP A 303 19.89 -2.66 1.71
CA ASP A 303 20.82 -3.64 2.28
C ASP A 303 21.02 -4.84 1.34
N THR A 304 19.96 -5.35 0.72
CA THR A 304 20.00 -6.47 -0.21
C THR A 304 20.82 -6.10 -1.46
N ILE A 305 20.59 -4.92 -2.04
CA ILE A 305 21.31 -4.41 -3.19
C ILE A 305 22.80 -4.20 -2.85
N LEU A 306 23.10 -3.50 -1.76
CA LEU A 306 24.47 -3.24 -1.32
C LEU A 306 25.25 -4.52 -1.03
N LYS A 307 24.62 -5.50 -0.34
CA LYS A 307 25.20 -6.82 -0.11
C LYS A 307 25.45 -7.56 -1.42
N GLY A 308 24.51 -7.45 -2.36
CA GLY A 308 24.65 -8.01 -3.69
C GLY A 308 25.88 -7.48 -4.43
N PHE A 309 26.11 -6.19 -4.42
CA PHE A 309 27.26 -5.58 -5.06
C PHE A 309 28.59 -5.77 -4.31
N SER A 310 28.56 -5.93 -3.00
CA SER A 310 29.76 -6.05 -2.16
C SER A 310 30.41 -7.44 -2.18
N THR A 311 29.63 -8.48 -2.41
CA THR A 311 30.12 -9.86 -2.43
C THR A 311 30.72 -10.16 -3.81
N ARG A 312 32.03 -10.14 -3.92
CA ARG A 312 32.73 -10.64 -5.13
C ARG A 312 32.49 -12.15 -5.26
N PRO A 313 32.44 -12.68 -6.52
CA PRO A 313 32.37 -14.12 -6.74
C PRO A 313 33.62 -14.83 -6.20
#